data_84b63ddca27a9301be28c4847748bb4e
#
_entry.id   84b63ddca27a9301be28c4847748bb4e
#
_cell.length_a   1.000
_cell.length_b   1.000
_cell.length_c   1.000
_cell.angle_alpha   90.00
_cell.angle_beta   90.00
_cell.angle_gamma   90.00
#
_symmetry.space_group_name_H-M   'P 1'
#
loop_
_entity.id
_entity.type
_entity.pdbx_description
1 polymer ?
#
loop_
_entity_poly.entity_id
_entity_poly.type
_entity_poly.pdbx_seq_one_letter_code
_entity_poly.pdbx_strand_id
1 'polypeptide(L)'
;LPYIPSGSFAKAMLIEGADANASVTGNESTVPMQLRITGLVEMPNSKTYDATGCFVGLEAWGDVSSERAIVRTRNISCLKDGKTINMPIKGHVSFRGKNGIKGEVVMRNGKILGWAWGAGFVDGIGQGMERASQPAVGLGATAAYGAGDVLKMGIGGGASKAAQTLSDYYIKRAEQYHPVIPIGAGNEVTVVFQDGFQLKTVEEMALERTQNRAEEDNPESPVPVPPSAESHLNGFNTDQMLKQLGNLNPQQFMSGSQGGGNDGK
;
A
#
# COMPACT_ATOMS: atom_id res chain seq x y z
N LEU A 1 -32.94 1.10 -12.09
CA LEU A 1 -32.57 0.30 -10.93
C LEU A 1 -32.64 1.15 -9.64
N PRO A 2 -32.82 0.55 -8.46
CA PRO A 2 -32.99 1.33 -7.23
C PRO A 2 -31.66 2.01 -6.80
N TYR A 3 -31.84 3.06 -6.00
CA TYR A 3 -30.74 3.67 -5.25
C TYR A 3 -30.56 2.92 -3.92
N ILE A 4 -29.35 2.51 -3.63
CA ILE A 4 -28.96 1.88 -2.36
C ILE A 4 -28.39 2.97 -1.45
N PRO A 5 -29.06 3.32 -0.36
CA PRO A 5 -28.57 4.36 0.56
C PRO A 5 -27.31 3.93 1.32
N SER A 6 -26.55 4.92 1.80
CA SER A 6 -25.43 4.69 2.70
C SER A 6 -25.87 3.99 3.99
N GLY A 7 -25.02 3.11 4.53
CA GLY A 7 -25.34 2.31 5.71
C GLY A 7 -26.21 1.08 5.45
N SER A 8 -26.65 0.86 4.20
CA SER A 8 -27.31 -0.40 3.83
C SER A 8 -26.32 -1.55 3.95
N PHE A 9 -26.81 -2.74 4.27
CA PHE A 9 -25.97 -3.91 4.46
C PHE A 9 -26.63 -5.18 3.95
N ALA A 10 -25.83 -6.20 3.69
CA ALA A 10 -26.34 -7.51 3.28
C ALA A 10 -25.49 -8.64 3.88
N LYS A 11 -26.14 -9.77 4.14
CA LYS A 11 -25.41 -11.01 4.48
C LYS A 11 -24.76 -11.58 3.23
N ALA A 12 -23.54 -12.06 3.41
CA ALA A 12 -22.72 -12.60 2.33
C ALA A 12 -21.84 -13.75 2.81
N MET A 13 -21.34 -14.52 1.88
CA MET A 13 -20.40 -15.61 2.14
C MET A 13 -19.13 -15.39 1.31
N LEU A 14 -17.98 -15.55 1.93
CA LEU A 14 -16.70 -15.54 1.23
C LEU A 14 -16.59 -16.77 0.32
N ILE A 15 -16.38 -16.54 -0.97
CA ILE A 15 -16.13 -17.58 -1.97
C ILE A 15 -14.63 -17.85 -2.06
N GLU A 16 -13.86 -16.78 -2.04
CA GLU A 16 -12.40 -16.80 -2.11
C GLU A 16 -11.83 -15.99 -0.94
N GLY A 17 -10.96 -16.64 -0.19
CA GLY A 17 -10.18 -16.02 0.86
C GLY A 17 -8.79 -15.66 0.37
N ALA A 18 -7.97 -15.09 1.24
CA ALA A 18 -6.58 -14.75 0.96
C ALA A 18 -5.74 -14.71 2.25
N ASP A 19 -4.43 -14.74 2.07
CA ASP A 19 -3.47 -14.46 3.13
C ASP A 19 -3.24 -12.94 3.17
N ALA A 20 -3.92 -12.25 4.08
CA ALA A 20 -3.79 -10.80 4.21
C ALA A 20 -2.45 -10.43 4.84
N ASN A 21 -1.60 -9.70 4.11
CA ASN A 21 -0.33 -9.22 4.62
C ASN A 21 -0.56 -8.23 5.76
N ALA A 22 0.04 -8.51 6.90
CA ALA A 22 -0.01 -7.65 8.09
C ALA A 22 1.33 -6.94 8.29
N SER A 23 1.75 -6.18 7.29
CA SER A 23 2.96 -5.37 7.33
C SER A 23 2.77 -4.17 8.27
N VAL A 24 3.76 -3.88 9.08
CA VAL A 24 3.78 -2.71 9.97
C VAL A 24 3.85 -1.39 9.18
N THR A 25 4.21 -1.44 7.91
CA THR A 25 4.48 -0.27 7.05
C THR A 25 3.29 0.23 6.22
N GLY A 26 2.08 -0.30 6.43
CA GLY A 26 0.85 0.26 5.84
C GLY A 26 0.24 -0.52 4.69
N ASN A 27 -0.82 0.03 4.15
CA ASN A 27 -1.85 -0.57 3.29
C ASN A 27 -1.42 -0.88 1.85
N GLU A 28 -0.14 -0.86 1.53
CA GLU A 28 0.31 -0.90 0.13
C GLU A 28 0.25 -2.30 -0.51
N SER A 29 0.06 -3.34 0.28
CA SER A 29 -0.03 -4.72 -0.20
C SER A 29 -1.41 -5.31 0.06
N THR A 30 -2.41 -4.86 -0.69
CA THR A 30 -3.73 -5.46 -0.64
C THR A 30 -3.78 -6.76 -1.43
N VAL A 31 -4.53 -7.74 -0.94
CA VAL A 31 -4.80 -8.99 -1.65
C VAL A 31 -6.26 -9.03 -2.07
N PRO A 32 -6.58 -9.55 -3.25
CA PRO A 32 -7.95 -9.69 -3.71
C PRO A 32 -8.66 -10.80 -2.96
N MET A 33 -9.94 -10.60 -2.71
CA MET A 33 -10.88 -11.60 -2.19
C MET A 33 -12.21 -11.43 -2.89
N GLN A 34 -13.09 -12.42 -2.76
CA GLN A 34 -14.42 -12.37 -3.36
C GLN A 34 -15.47 -12.92 -2.41
N LEU A 35 -16.62 -12.25 -2.37
CA LEU A 35 -17.80 -12.75 -1.68
C LEU A 35 -19.01 -12.81 -2.61
N ARG A 36 -19.97 -13.64 -2.21
CA ARG A 36 -21.30 -13.73 -2.80
C ARG A 36 -22.34 -13.24 -1.80
N ILE A 37 -23.22 -12.34 -2.23
CA ILE A 37 -24.35 -11.90 -1.42
C ILE A 37 -25.35 -13.05 -1.29
N THR A 38 -25.72 -13.42 -0.06
CA THR A 38 -26.59 -14.54 0.26
C THR A 38 -27.93 -14.09 0.81
N GLY A 39 -28.03 -12.87 1.30
CA GLY A 39 -29.26 -12.29 1.84
C GLY A 39 -29.72 -11.06 1.06
N LEU A 40 -30.90 -10.58 1.39
CA LEU A 40 -31.40 -9.31 0.87
C LEU A 40 -30.52 -8.16 1.38
N VAL A 41 -30.38 -7.12 0.57
CA VAL A 41 -29.83 -5.84 1.02
C VAL A 41 -30.87 -5.17 1.91
N GLU A 42 -30.53 -4.97 3.17
CA GLU A 42 -31.34 -4.24 4.12
C GLU A 42 -31.01 -2.76 4.05
N MET A 43 -32.01 -1.95 3.80
CA MET A 43 -31.93 -0.50 3.67
C MET A 43 -32.63 0.19 4.85
N PRO A 44 -32.37 1.47 5.10
CA PRO A 44 -33.08 2.23 6.13
C PRO A 44 -34.60 2.12 6.00
N ASN A 45 -35.29 2.24 7.13
CA ASN A 45 -36.76 2.16 7.23
C ASN A 45 -37.34 0.81 6.76
N SER A 46 -36.62 -0.29 7.04
CA SER A 46 -37.10 -1.67 6.76
C SER A 46 -37.39 -1.95 5.28
N LYS A 47 -36.79 -1.17 4.39
CA LYS A 47 -36.84 -1.46 2.95
C LYS A 47 -35.75 -2.47 2.60
N THR A 48 -36.05 -3.32 1.63
CA THR A 48 -35.12 -4.34 1.17
C THR A 48 -35.00 -4.32 -0.34
N TYR A 49 -33.83 -4.75 -0.82
CA TYR A 49 -33.57 -5.00 -2.25
C TYR A 49 -32.93 -6.36 -2.43
N ASP A 50 -33.39 -7.11 -3.40
CA ASP A 50 -32.84 -8.42 -3.70
C ASP A 50 -31.61 -8.31 -4.60
N ALA A 51 -30.42 -8.40 -3.99
CA ALA A 51 -29.13 -8.56 -4.65
C ALA A 51 -28.53 -9.96 -4.43
N THR A 52 -29.36 -10.92 -4.03
CA THR A 52 -28.90 -12.28 -3.76
C THR A 52 -28.25 -12.88 -5.01
N GLY A 53 -27.10 -13.51 -4.83
CA GLY A 53 -26.33 -14.09 -5.92
C GLY A 53 -25.35 -13.13 -6.60
N CYS A 54 -25.39 -11.83 -6.31
CA CYS A 54 -24.38 -10.90 -6.79
C CYS A 54 -23.00 -11.20 -6.16
N PHE A 55 -21.96 -10.96 -6.92
CA PHE A 55 -20.58 -11.05 -6.45
C PHE A 55 -20.06 -9.67 -6.09
N VAL A 56 -19.23 -9.61 -5.05
CA VAL A 56 -18.51 -8.40 -4.67
C VAL A 56 -17.03 -8.71 -4.61
N GLY A 57 -16.27 -7.98 -5.42
CA GLY A 57 -14.82 -7.99 -5.37
C GLY A 57 -14.32 -7.18 -4.17
N LEU A 58 -13.31 -7.69 -3.51
CA LEU A 58 -12.79 -7.17 -2.26
C LEU A 58 -11.28 -6.95 -2.34
N GLU A 59 -10.80 -6.06 -1.49
CA GLU A 59 -9.38 -5.86 -1.18
C GLU A 59 -9.18 -5.99 0.31
N ALA A 60 -8.19 -6.78 0.71
CA ALA A 60 -7.90 -7.04 2.11
C ALA A 60 -6.44 -6.76 2.46
N TRP A 61 -6.21 -6.30 3.68
CA TRP A 61 -4.89 -6.21 4.30
C TRP A 61 -5.02 -6.59 5.78
N GLY A 62 -3.93 -7.06 6.37
CA GLY A 62 -3.91 -7.47 7.76
C GLY A 62 -3.56 -6.32 8.70
N ASP A 63 -4.23 -6.28 9.83
CA ASP A 63 -3.87 -5.47 10.99
C ASP A 63 -3.46 -6.39 12.14
N VAL A 64 -2.17 -6.35 12.49
CA VAL A 64 -1.60 -7.21 13.53
C VAL A 64 -2.18 -6.88 14.90
N SER A 65 -2.44 -5.60 15.18
CA SER A 65 -2.89 -5.14 16.49
C SER A 65 -4.29 -5.60 16.82
N SER A 66 -5.17 -5.68 15.83
CA SER A 66 -6.52 -6.19 16.00
C SER A 66 -6.68 -7.68 15.68
N GLU A 67 -5.64 -8.32 15.13
CA GLU A 67 -5.67 -9.68 14.60
C GLU A 67 -6.79 -9.87 13.57
N ARG A 68 -7.03 -8.86 12.76
CA ARG A 68 -8.11 -8.85 11.77
C ARG A 68 -7.58 -8.51 10.38
N ALA A 69 -8.15 -9.16 9.38
CA ALA A 69 -8.03 -8.70 8.02
C ALA A 69 -9.08 -7.60 7.78
N ILE A 70 -8.61 -6.41 7.48
CA ILE A 70 -9.48 -5.30 7.09
C ILE A 70 -9.82 -5.49 5.62
N VAL A 71 -11.12 -5.44 5.30
CA VAL A 71 -11.61 -5.77 3.97
C VAL A 71 -12.48 -4.64 3.45
N ARG A 72 -12.13 -4.12 2.28
CA ARG A 72 -12.91 -3.10 1.55
C ARG A 72 -13.51 -3.68 0.29
N THR A 73 -14.64 -3.16 -0.11
CA THR A 73 -15.26 -3.50 -1.39
C THR A 73 -14.61 -2.72 -2.54
N ARG A 74 -14.51 -3.35 -3.71
CA ARG A 74 -14.08 -2.71 -4.95
C ARG A 74 -15.24 -2.48 -5.91
N ASN A 75 -15.90 -3.55 -6.28
CA ASN A 75 -16.97 -3.54 -7.27
C ASN A 75 -18.04 -4.57 -6.92
N ILE A 76 -19.25 -4.32 -7.38
CA ILE A 76 -20.35 -5.27 -7.36
C ILE A 76 -20.64 -5.72 -8.79
N SER A 77 -20.87 -7.02 -8.96
CA SER A 77 -21.22 -7.63 -10.24
C SER A 77 -22.48 -8.46 -10.08
N CYS A 78 -23.48 -8.15 -10.87
CA CYS A 78 -24.77 -8.86 -10.88
C CYS A 78 -25.21 -9.12 -12.33
N LEU A 79 -25.89 -10.24 -12.51
CA LEU A 79 -26.65 -10.52 -13.73
C LEU A 79 -28.11 -10.66 -13.31
N LYS A 80 -28.95 -9.69 -13.63
CA LYS A 80 -30.35 -9.66 -13.26
C LYS A 80 -31.22 -9.26 -14.42
N ASP A 81 -32.26 -10.04 -14.71
CA ASP A 81 -33.22 -9.79 -15.79
C ASP A 81 -32.54 -9.56 -17.17
N GLY A 82 -31.47 -10.32 -17.46
CA GLY A 82 -30.70 -10.18 -18.68
C GLY A 82 -29.80 -8.94 -18.76
N LYS A 83 -29.76 -8.12 -17.71
CA LYS A 83 -28.93 -6.92 -17.62
C LYS A 83 -27.72 -7.19 -16.75
N THR A 84 -26.56 -6.77 -17.23
CA THR A 84 -25.31 -6.87 -16.49
C THR A 84 -25.05 -5.59 -15.71
N ILE A 85 -24.79 -5.72 -14.43
CA ILE A 85 -24.37 -4.65 -13.53
C ILE A 85 -22.93 -4.95 -13.15
N ASN A 86 -22.03 -4.02 -13.38
CA ASN A 86 -20.64 -4.12 -12.91
C ASN A 86 -20.13 -2.71 -12.64
N MET A 87 -20.13 -2.31 -11.38
CA MET A 87 -19.82 -0.94 -10.99
C MET A 87 -18.98 -0.91 -9.71
N PRO A 88 -18.14 0.13 -9.54
CA PRO A 88 -17.42 0.34 -8.30
C PRO A 88 -18.39 0.69 -7.16
N ILE A 89 -18.10 0.16 -5.99
CA ILE A 89 -18.85 0.46 -4.76
C ILE A 89 -17.88 0.69 -3.62
N LYS A 90 -18.28 1.54 -2.66
CA LYS A 90 -17.50 1.77 -1.44
C LYS A 90 -18.22 1.14 -0.24
N GLY A 91 -17.50 0.28 0.43
CA GLY A 91 -18.01 -0.42 1.60
C GLY A 91 -16.91 -1.20 2.30
N HIS A 92 -17.28 -1.88 3.32
CA HIS A 92 -16.40 -2.75 4.09
C HIS A 92 -17.12 -4.03 4.51
N VAL A 93 -16.33 -5.00 4.93
CA VAL A 93 -16.85 -6.28 5.42
C VAL A 93 -16.73 -6.33 6.93
N SER A 94 -17.79 -6.71 7.59
CA SER A 94 -17.82 -6.97 9.03
C SER A 94 -18.03 -8.46 9.30
N PHE A 95 -17.40 -8.93 10.36
CA PHE A 95 -17.50 -10.30 10.83
C PHE A 95 -17.86 -10.31 12.32
N ARG A 96 -18.96 -10.96 12.65
CA ARG A 96 -19.50 -11.02 14.03
C ARG A 96 -19.65 -9.63 14.66
N GLY A 97 -20.24 -8.69 13.91
CA GLY A 97 -20.53 -7.34 14.38
C GLY A 97 -19.32 -6.40 14.50
N LYS A 98 -18.16 -6.80 14.00
CA LYS A 98 -16.94 -5.99 14.04
C LYS A 98 -16.35 -5.82 12.63
N ASN A 99 -15.83 -4.64 12.33
CA ASN A 99 -15.15 -4.39 11.06
C ASN A 99 -13.95 -5.33 10.87
N GLY A 100 -13.80 -5.81 9.65
CA GLY A 100 -12.78 -6.79 9.28
C GLY A 100 -13.11 -8.22 9.72
N ILE A 101 -12.36 -9.17 9.23
CA ILE A 101 -12.53 -10.61 9.49
C ILE A 101 -11.43 -11.04 10.45
N LYS A 102 -11.81 -11.62 11.58
CA LYS A 102 -10.83 -12.14 12.54
C LYS A 102 -10.14 -13.38 11.96
N GLY A 103 -8.82 -13.38 12.07
CA GLY A 103 -7.97 -14.52 11.74
C GLY A 103 -6.83 -14.63 12.73
N GLU A 104 -6.08 -15.70 12.66
CA GLU A 104 -4.89 -15.93 13.47
C GLU A 104 -3.67 -15.35 12.75
N VAL A 105 -2.87 -14.52 13.45
CA VAL A 105 -1.64 -13.99 12.87
C VAL A 105 -0.60 -15.09 12.78
N VAL A 106 -0.17 -15.44 11.57
CA VAL A 106 0.83 -16.47 11.32
C VAL A 106 2.15 -15.82 10.94
N MET A 107 3.17 -16.12 11.73
CA MET A 107 4.56 -15.75 11.45
C MET A 107 5.34 -16.99 11.04
N ARG A 108 5.81 -17.05 9.79
CA ARG A 108 6.57 -18.19 9.25
C ARG A 108 8.09 -18.06 9.40
N ASN A 109 8.55 -17.05 10.14
CA ASN A 109 9.97 -16.73 10.31
C ASN A 109 10.64 -17.48 11.48
N GLY A 110 9.89 -18.19 12.33
CA GLY A 110 10.41 -18.84 13.51
C GLY A 110 11.54 -19.85 13.22
N LYS A 111 11.44 -20.61 12.13
CA LYS A 111 12.47 -21.53 11.68
C LYS A 111 13.77 -20.80 11.31
N ILE A 112 13.65 -19.72 10.55
CA ILE A 112 14.78 -18.91 10.06
C ILE A 112 15.43 -18.18 11.24
N LEU A 113 14.63 -17.65 12.16
CA LEU A 113 15.11 -17.01 13.37
C LEU A 113 15.83 -18.01 14.29
N GLY A 114 15.34 -19.24 14.37
CA GLY A 114 16.00 -20.33 15.08
C GLY A 114 17.38 -20.66 14.50
N TRP A 115 17.52 -20.66 13.19
CA TRP A 115 18.82 -20.85 12.52
C TRP A 115 19.78 -19.67 12.77
N ALA A 116 19.28 -18.44 12.76
CA ALA A 116 20.05 -17.24 13.08
C ALA A 116 20.57 -17.30 14.52
N TRP A 117 19.73 -17.74 15.46
CA TRP A 117 20.11 -17.90 16.86
C TRP A 117 21.17 -19.00 17.04
N GLY A 118 21.01 -20.13 16.35
CA GLY A 118 21.99 -21.21 16.32
C GLY A 118 23.34 -20.77 15.76
N ALA A 119 23.34 -19.99 14.67
CA ALA A 119 24.56 -19.42 14.09
C ALA A 119 25.22 -18.41 15.06
N GLY A 120 24.44 -17.57 15.73
CA GLY A 120 24.95 -16.64 16.74
C GLY A 120 25.54 -17.34 17.97
N PHE A 121 24.99 -18.52 18.34
CA PHE A 121 25.57 -19.33 19.43
C PHE A 121 26.93 -19.88 19.04
N VAL A 122 27.09 -20.37 17.82
CA VAL A 122 28.40 -20.84 17.30
C VAL A 122 29.41 -19.70 17.22
N ASP A 123 28.95 -18.49 16.84
CA ASP A 123 29.80 -17.28 16.87
C ASP A 123 30.26 -16.95 18.28
N GLY A 124 29.37 -17.00 19.28
CA GLY A 124 29.70 -16.77 20.69
C GLY A 124 30.76 -17.74 21.24
N ILE A 125 30.64 -19.02 20.83
CA ILE A 125 31.66 -20.03 21.20
C ILE A 125 32.98 -19.73 20.46
N GLY A 126 32.93 -19.39 19.18
CA GLY A 126 34.11 -19.03 18.39
C GLY A 126 34.88 -17.85 19.00
N GLN A 127 34.18 -16.79 19.35
CA GLN A 127 34.78 -15.61 20.05
C GLN A 127 35.31 -15.96 21.44
N GLY A 128 34.63 -16.82 22.19
CA GLY A 128 35.07 -17.32 23.47
C GLY A 128 36.39 -18.09 23.37
N MET A 129 36.52 -18.95 22.33
CA MET A 129 37.75 -19.68 22.06
C MET A 129 38.88 -18.75 21.58
N GLU A 130 38.58 -17.75 20.76
CA GLU A 130 39.52 -16.74 20.31
C GLU A 130 40.07 -15.93 21.50
N ARG A 131 39.22 -15.48 22.44
CA ARG A 131 39.64 -14.77 23.64
C ARG A 131 40.41 -15.67 24.61
N ALA A 132 40.03 -16.93 24.71
CA ALA A 132 40.74 -17.89 25.56
C ALA A 132 42.11 -18.26 25.02
N SER A 133 42.32 -18.14 23.72
CA SER A 133 43.60 -18.38 23.04
C SER A 133 44.51 -17.16 22.98
N GLN A 134 44.02 -15.97 23.37
CA GLN A 134 44.85 -14.79 23.50
C GLN A 134 45.70 -14.90 24.78
N PRO A 135 47.05 -14.85 24.70
CA PRO A 135 47.86 -14.86 25.90
C PRO A 135 47.56 -13.63 26.68
N ALA A 136 47.31 -13.80 27.99
CA ALA A 136 47.26 -12.71 28.92
C ALA A 136 48.61 -11.98 28.88
N VAL A 137 48.65 -10.80 28.28
CA VAL A 137 49.84 -9.95 28.26
C VAL A 137 49.97 -9.36 29.67
N GLY A 138 50.45 -10.17 30.60
CA GLY A 138 50.99 -9.70 31.85
C GLY A 138 52.44 -9.29 31.60
N LEU A 139 52.78 -8.11 32.08
CA LEU A 139 54.14 -7.57 32.04
C LEU A 139 55.19 -8.66 32.42
N GLY A 140 55.91 -9.19 31.41
CA GLY A 140 57.09 -10.01 31.66
C GLY A 140 57.15 -11.40 31.06
N ALA A 141 56.19 -11.87 30.26
CA ALA A 141 56.26 -13.18 29.63
C ALA A 141 56.37 -13.08 28.09
N THR A 142 57.55 -13.27 27.56
CA THR A 142 57.74 -13.63 26.15
C THR A 142 57.27 -15.07 25.94
N ALA A 143 55.96 -15.29 25.84
CA ALA A 143 55.44 -16.58 25.46
C ALA A 143 55.64 -16.81 23.98
N ALA A 144 56.49 -17.73 23.61
CA ALA A 144 56.63 -18.22 22.27
C ALA A 144 55.32 -18.85 21.81
N TYR A 145 54.66 -18.27 20.86
CA TYR A 145 53.43 -18.81 20.26
C TYR A 145 53.79 -20.15 19.55
N GLY A 146 53.23 -21.22 20.06
CA GLY A 146 53.34 -22.52 19.37
C GLY A 146 52.49 -22.55 18.08
N ALA A 147 52.94 -23.28 17.10
CA ALA A 147 52.19 -23.46 15.83
C ALA A 147 50.74 -23.91 16.04
N GLY A 148 50.49 -24.62 17.18
CA GLY A 148 49.14 -25.04 17.59
C GLY A 148 48.23 -23.88 18.06
N ASP A 149 48.81 -22.84 18.64
CA ASP A 149 48.06 -21.69 19.12
C ASP A 149 47.63 -20.75 17.98
N VAL A 150 48.54 -20.62 16.99
CA VAL A 150 48.24 -19.89 15.72
C VAL A 150 47.14 -20.59 14.94
N LEU A 151 47.12 -21.94 14.93
CA LEU A 151 46.10 -22.71 14.24
C LEU A 151 44.73 -22.58 14.96
N LYS A 152 44.70 -22.59 16.29
CA LYS A 152 43.48 -22.35 17.07
C LYS A 152 42.94 -20.93 16.89
N MET A 153 43.76 -19.91 16.84
CA MET A 153 43.37 -18.55 16.50
C MET A 153 42.81 -18.44 15.10
N GLY A 154 43.44 -19.05 14.11
CA GLY A 154 42.97 -19.02 12.72
C GLY A 154 41.64 -19.74 12.53
N ILE A 155 41.45 -20.88 13.17
CA ILE A 155 40.20 -21.64 13.08
C ILE A 155 39.10 -20.94 13.90
N GLY A 156 39.37 -20.45 15.10
CA GLY A 156 38.39 -19.76 15.94
C GLY A 156 37.91 -18.46 15.31
N GLY A 157 38.82 -17.60 14.86
CA GLY A 157 38.44 -16.33 14.24
C GLY A 157 37.75 -16.47 12.89
N GLY A 158 38.15 -17.47 12.09
CA GLY A 158 37.48 -17.77 10.82
C GLY A 158 36.06 -18.31 11.02
N ALA A 159 35.90 -19.22 11.97
CA ALA A 159 34.58 -19.78 12.30
C ALA A 159 33.62 -18.69 12.87
N SER A 160 34.13 -17.80 13.71
CA SER A 160 33.38 -16.66 14.27
C SER A 160 32.87 -15.74 13.17
N LYS A 161 33.75 -15.31 12.25
CA LYS A 161 33.32 -14.44 11.11
C LYS A 161 32.32 -15.13 10.20
N ALA A 162 32.50 -16.41 9.90
CA ALA A 162 31.56 -17.17 9.11
C ALA A 162 30.19 -17.29 9.81
N ALA A 163 30.18 -17.52 11.11
CA ALA A 163 28.96 -17.61 11.91
C ALA A 163 28.22 -16.25 11.99
N GLN A 164 28.96 -15.14 12.13
CA GLN A 164 28.37 -13.79 12.07
C GLN A 164 27.72 -13.52 10.72
N THR A 165 28.44 -13.77 9.64
CA THR A 165 27.90 -13.59 8.27
C THR A 165 26.66 -14.42 8.05
N LEU A 166 26.64 -15.67 8.55
CA LEU A 166 25.50 -16.56 8.43
C LEU A 166 24.32 -16.09 9.27
N SER A 167 24.57 -15.63 10.49
CA SER A 167 23.56 -15.05 11.38
C SER A 167 22.93 -13.81 10.73
N ASP A 168 23.74 -12.87 10.23
CA ASP A 168 23.27 -11.66 9.57
C ASP A 168 22.45 -12.00 8.30
N TYR A 169 22.88 -13.01 7.55
CA TYR A 169 22.11 -13.50 6.40
C TYR A 169 20.73 -14.02 6.81
N TYR A 170 20.65 -14.82 7.85
CA TYR A 170 19.36 -15.36 8.31
C TYR A 170 18.48 -14.29 8.94
N ILE A 171 19.04 -13.31 9.65
CA ILE A 171 18.29 -12.18 10.19
C ILE A 171 17.71 -11.34 9.07
N LYS A 172 18.51 -10.93 8.07
CA LYS A 172 18.04 -10.21 6.90
C LYS A 172 16.97 -10.97 6.11
N ARG A 173 17.12 -12.29 6.03
CA ARG A 173 16.12 -13.13 5.39
C ARG A 173 14.82 -13.21 6.21
N ALA A 174 14.91 -13.25 7.54
CA ALA A 174 13.75 -13.25 8.43
C ALA A 174 12.96 -11.93 8.35
N GLU A 175 13.63 -10.79 8.14
CA GLU A 175 13.01 -9.48 7.95
C GLU A 175 12.14 -9.39 6.69
N GLN A 176 12.38 -10.24 5.69
CA GLN A 176 11.58 -10.31 4.47
C GLN A 176 10.26 -11.06 4.67
N TYR A 177 10.09 -11.79 5.77
CA TYR A 177 8.87 -12.50 6.08
C TYR A 177 7.94 -11.62 6.89
N HIS A 178 6.90 -11.14 6.24
CA HIS A 178 5.84 -10.39 6.91
C HIS A 178 4.83 -11.35 7.56
N PRO A 179 4.27 -10.99 8.73
CA PRO A 179 3.16 -11.72 9.30
C PRO A 179 1.97 -11.67 8.33
N VAL A 180 1.21 -12.75 8.27
CA VAL A 180 0.00 -12.84 7.46
C VAL A 180 -1.17 -13.28 8.31
N ILE A 181 -2.37 -12.85 7.92
CA ILE A 181 -3.63 -13.29 8.50
C ILE A 181 -4.36 -14.09 7.43
N PRO A 182 -4.33 -15.43 7.50
CA PRO A 182 -5.03 -16.26 6.54
C PRO A 182 -6.54 -16.20 6.79
N ILE A 183 -7.28 -15.86 5.74
CA ILE A 183 -8.74 -15.87 5.72
C ILE A 183 -9.20 -16.89 4.70
N GLY A 184 -9.92 -17.90 5.17
CA GLY A 184 -10.46 -18.95 4.31
C GLY A 184 -11.82 -18.59 3.71
N ALA A 185 -12.20 -19.31 2.65
CA ALA A 185 -13.55 -19.28 2.11
C ALA A 185 -14.56 -19.88 3.08
N GLY A 186 -15.86 -19.65 2.84
CA GLY A 186 -16.96 -20.20 3.64
C GLY A 186 -17.31 -19.42 4.89
N ASN A 187 -16.60 -18.32 5.19
CA ASN A 187 -16.97 -17.44 6.28
C ASN A 187 -18.24 -16.64 5.93
N GLU A 188 -19.25 -16.71 6.79
CA GLU A 188 -20.41 -15.84 6.72
C GLU A 188 -20.05 -14.45 7.28
N VAL A 189 -20.27 -13.43 6.47
CA VAL A 189 -19.90 -12.05 6.75
C VAL A 189 -21.06 -11.12 6.42
N THR A 190 -20.96 -9.88 6.85
CA THR A 190 -21.88 -8.82 6.46
C THR A 190 -21.11 -7.77 5.64
N VAL A 191 -21.57 -7.51 4.43
CA VAL A 191 -21.07 -6.39 3.63
C VAL A 191 -21.90 -5.15 3.98
N VAL A 192 -21.22 -4.06 4.29
CA VAL A 192 -21.83 -2.76 4.63
C VAL A 192 -21.45 -1.76 3.56
N PHE A 193 -22.44 -1.13 2.93
CA PHE A 193 -22.23 -0.10 1.93
C PHE A 193 -22.05 1.25 2.63
N GLN A 194 -20.85 1.80 2.52
CA GLN A 194 -20.47 3.03 3.21
C GLN A 194 -21.06 4.27 2.54
N ASP A 195 -20.98 4.32 1.22
CA ASP A 195 -21.57 5.39 0.41
C ASP A 195 -22.85 4.87 -0.27
N GLY A 196 -23.81 5.76 -0.44
CA GLY A 196 -24.97 5.45 -1.26
C GLY A 196 -24.62 5.45 -2.74
N PHE A 197 -25.24 4.57 -3.51
CA PHE A 197 -25.00 4.45 -4.93
C PHE A 197 -26.27 4.08 -5.71
N GLN A 198 -26.34 4.55 -6.94
CA GLN A 198 -27.37 4.14 -7.89
C GLN A 198 -26.89 2.89 -8.63
N LEU A 199 -27.66 1.82 -8.56
CA LEU A 199 -27.38 0.66 -9.43
C LEU A 199 -27.60 1.04 -10.88
N LYS A 200 -26.57 0.81 -11.71
CA LYS A 200 -26.59 1.09 -13.14
C LYS A 200 -26.10 -0.12 -13.92
N THR A 201 -26.70 -0.33 -15.09
CA THR A 201 -26.20 -1.35 -16.01
C THR A 201 -24.91 -0.89 -16.70
N VAL A 202 -24.19 -1.85 -17.26
CA VAL A 202 -22.96 -1.57 -18.02
C VAL A 202 -23.25 -0.64 -19.20
N GLU A 203 -24.41 -0.82 -19.83
CA GLU A 203 -24.87 -0.01 -20.97
C GLU A 203 -25.16 1.44 -20.53
N GLU A 204 -25.88 1.62 -19.42
CA GLU A 204 -26.17 2.95 -18.85
C GLU A 204 -24.89 3.71 -18.51
N MET A 205 -23.91 3.03 -17.91
CA MET A 205 -22.62 3.63 -17.59
C MET A 205 -21.79 3.96 -18.85
N ALA A 206 -21.88 3.16 -19.89
CA ALA A 206 -21.21 3.44 -21.15
C ALA A 206 -21.80 4.69 -21.82
N LEU A 207 -23.12 4.83 -21.83
CA LEU A 207 -23.79 6.01 -22.36
C LEU A 207 -23.42 7.29 -21.59
N GLU A 208 -23.41 7.25 -20.25
CA GLU A 208 -22.98 8.39 -19.44
C GLU A 208 -21.54 8.82 -19.73
N ARG A 209 -20.62 7.86 -19.90
CA ARG A 209 -19.23 8.17 -20.25
C ARG A 209 -19.13 8.87 -21.60
N THR A 210 -19.96 8.45 -22.57
CA THR A 210 -19.97 9.05 -23.90
C THR A 210 -20.54 10.47 -23.84
N GLN A 211 -21.59 10.70 -23.06
CA GLN A 211 -22.19 12.01 -22.86
C GLN A 211 -21.22 12.98 -22.17
N ASN A 212 -20.60 12.56 -21.08
CA ASN A 212 -19.63 13.38 -20.34
C ASN A 212 -18.41 13.76 -21.22
N ARG A 213 -17.95 12.82 -22.06
CA ARG A 213 -16.87 13.12 -23.01
C ARG A 213 -17.30 14.13 -24.09
N ALA A 214 -18.54 14.05 -24.56
CA ALA A 214 -19.06 15.00 -25.53
C ALA A 214 -19.25 16.41 -24.94
N GLU A 215 -19.52 16.50 -23.63
CA GLU A 215 -19.59 17.79 -22.93
C GLU A 215 -18.20 18.37 -22.66
N GLU A 216 -17.20 17.54 -22.39
CA GLU A 216 -15.80 17.98 -22.21
C GLU A 216 -15.16 18.43 -23.52
N ASP A 217 -15.52 17.82 -24.65
CA ASP A 217 -15.02 18.17 -26.00
C ASP A 217 -15.78 19.36 -26.63
N ASN A 218 -16.80 19.93 -25.96
CA ASN A 218 -17.52 21.10 -26.45
C ASN A 218 -16.77 22.40 -26.03
N PRO A 219 -16.14 23.13 -26.97
CA PRO A 219 -15.35 24.33 -26.68
C PRO A 219 -16.18 25.54 -26.22
N GLU A 220 -17.50 25.41 -26.11
CA GLU A 220 -18.44 26.47 -25.72
C GLU A 220 -18.93 26.42 -24.26
N SER A 221 -18.42 25.50 -23.46
CA SER A 221 -18.74 25.52 -22.02
C SER A 221 -18.00 26.70 -21.39
N PRO A 222 -18.69 27.75 -20.86
CA PRO A 222 -18.04 28.82 -20.15
C PRO A 222 -17.40 28.21 -18.89
N VAL A 223 -16.08 28.27 -18.82
CA VAL A 223 -15.35 27.95 -17.60
C VAL A 223 -15.94 28.81 -16.49
N PRO A 224 -16.46 28.25 -15.39
CA PRO A 224 -16.92 29.07 -14.26
C PRO A 224 -15.73 29.87 -13.74
N VAL A 225 -15.65 31.14 -14.12
CA VAL A 225 -14.65 32.06 -13.59
C VAL A 225 -15.05 32.31 -12.13
N PRO A 226 -14.20 31.97 -11.15
CA PRO A 226 -14.54 32.25 -9.76
C PRO A 226 -14.76 33.78 -9.60
N PRO A 227 -15.75 34.21 -8.80
CA PRO A 227 -16.14 35.60 -8.69
C PRO A 227 -15.03 36.56 -8.20
N SER A 228 -13.90 36.02 -7.75
CA SER A 228 -12.70 36.78 -7.39
C SER A 228 -11.83 37.20 -8.59
N ALA A 229 -12.06 36.66 -9.79
CA ALA A 229 -11.25 36.99 -10.96
C ALA A 229 -11.79 38.22 -11.74
N GLU A 230 -13.06 38.55 -11.62
CA GLU A 230 -13.64 39.68 -12.30
C GLU A 230 -13.14 41.03 -11.75
N SER A 231 -12.72 41.11 -10.49
CA SER A 231 -12.23 42.36 -9.90
C SER A 231 -10.80 42.73 -10.32
N HIS A 232 -10.04 41.78 -10.87
CA HIS A 232 -8.66 42.05 -11.32
C HIS A 232 -8.54 42.36 -12.82
N LEU A 233 -9.55 42.05 -13.63
CA LEU A 233 -9.51 42.30 -15.07
C LEU A 233 -9.92 43.73 -15.44
N ASN A 234 -10.64 44.47 -14.58
CA ASN A 234 -11.04 45.86 -14.81
C ASN A 234 -9.92 46.88 -14.60
N GLY A 235 -8.73 46.44 -14.18
CA GLY A 235 -7.56 47.32 -14.02
C GLY A 235 -6.53 47.21 -15.16
N PHE A 236 -6.71 46.29 -16.10
CA PHE A 236 -5.80 46.09 -17.23
C PHE A 236 -6.24 46.93 -18.42
N ASN A 237 -5.65 48.13 -18.50
CA ASN A 237 -5.85 49.00 -19.63
C ASN A 237 -4.94 48.58 -20.77
N THR A 238 -5.48 47.81 -21.71
CA THR A 238 -4.76 47.26 -22.89
C THR A 238 -4.10 48.37 -23.75
N ASP A 239 -4.67 49.57 -23.73
CA ASP A 239 -4.11 50.71 -24.44
C ASP A 239 -2.83 51.27 -23.81
N GLN A 240 -2.65 51.17 -22.50
CA GLN A 240 -1.40 51.53 -21.82
C GLN A 240 -0.29 50.52 -22.11
N MET A 241 -0.64 49.21 -22.21
CA MET A 241 0.33 48.14 -22.47
C MET A 241 0.83 48.22 -23.92
N LEU A 242 -0.04 48.51 -24.87
CA LEU A 242 0.30 48.71 -26.28
C LEU A 242 1.19 49.95 -26.48
N LYS A 243 0.99 51.03 -25.74
CA LYS A 243 1.86 52.22 -25.75
C LYS A 243 3.25 51.97 -25.15
N GLN A 244 3.35 51.12 -24.15
CA GLN A 244 4.65 50.70 -23.59
C GLN A 244 5.44 49.76 -24.53
N LEU A 245 4.77 48.88 -25.25
CA LEU A 245 5.40 47.97 -26.24
C LEU A 245 5.87 48.76 -27.48
N GLY A 246 5.20 49.85 -27.87
CA GLY A 246 5.60 50.68 -28.98
C GLY A 246 6.86 51.53 -28.75
N ASN A 247 7.29 51.68 -27.51
CA ASN A 247 8.49 52.47 -27.13
C ASN A 247 9.74 51.62 -26.86
N LEU A 248 9.69 50.30 -27.09
CA LEU A 248 10.85 49.45 -26.95
C LEU A 248 11.72 49.54 -28.20
N ASN A 249 12.83 50.25 -28.08
CA ASN A 249 13.82 50.38 -29.13
C ASN A 249 14.58 49.05 -29.33
N PRO A 250 14.58 48.46 -30.55
CA PRO A 250 15.23 47.17 -30.81
C PRO A 250 16.71 47.13 -30.48
N GLN A 251 17.37 48.26 -30.37
CA GLN A 251 18.81 48.34 -30.09
C GLN A 251 19.19 48.01 -28.64
N GLN A 252 18.27 48.04 -27.70
CA GLN A 252 18.57 47.69 -26.30
C GLN A 252 18.69 46.19 -26.05
N PHE A 253 18.22 45.36 -26.93
CA PHE A 253 18.32 43.90 -26.80
C PHE A 253 19.62 43.30 -27.35
N MET A 254 20.43 44.10 -28.09
CA MET A 254 21.66 43.59 -28.67
C MET A 254 22.96 43.92 -27.88
N SER A 255 22.85 44.61 -26.76
CA SER A 255 24.05 45.05 -25.99
C SER A 255 24.35 44.18 -24.74
N GLY A 256 23.64 43.11 -24.55
CA GLY A 256 23.75 42.20 -23.37
C GLY A 256 24.59 40.94 -23.53
N SER A 257 25.28 40.76 -24.64
CA SER A 257 26.08 39.55 -24.88
C SER A 257 27.56 39.88 -25.18
N GLN A 258 28.29 40.44 -24.22
CA GLN A 258 29.75 40.34 -24.17
C GLN A 258 30.26 40.68 -22.77
N GLY A 259 31.07 39.77 -22.24
CA GLY A 259 31.94 39.96 -21.10
C GLY A 259 31.48 39.18 -19.85
N GLY A 260 32.26 38.28 -19.35
CA GLY A 260 33.64 38.07 -19.31
C GLY A 260 33.97 36.72 -18.74
N GLY A 261 34.87 36.06 -19.39
CA GLY A 261 35.73 35.09 -18.75
C GLY A 261 36.77 35.84 -17.92
N ASN A 262 37.14 35.30 -16.82
CA ASN A 262 38.56 35.29 -16.37
C ASN A 262 38.66 34.45 -15.09
N ASP A 263 39.43 33.38 -15.21
CA ASP A 263 40.69 33.09 -14.53
C ASP A 263 40.76 33.20 -13.00
N GLY A 264 41.25 32.10 -12.42
CA GLY A 264 42.25 32.31 -11.47
C GLY A 264 42.22 31.49 -10.17
N LYS A 265 43.05 30.48 -10.19
CA LYS A 265 43.75 29.82 -9.09
C LYS A 265 42.99 28.88 -8.19
#